data_314a2691c4691893a146ecea206a8c30
#
_entry.id   314a2691c4691893a146ecea206a8c30
#
_cell.length_a   1.000
_cell.length_b   1.000
_cell.length_c   1.000
_cell.angle_alpha   90.00
_cell.angle_beta   90.00
_cell.angle_gamma   90.00
#
_symmetry.space_group_name_H-M   'P 1'
#
loop_
_entity.id
_entity.type
_entity.pdbx_description
1 polymer ?
#
loop_
_entity_poly.entity_id
_entity_poly.type
_entity_poly.pdbx_seq_one_letter_code
_entity_poly.pdbx_strand_id
1 'polypeptide(L)'
;MTQEEKYMREAVRQAKKAAALKEVPIGCVIVHDGAIIARGYNRRTIDKNVLAHAEIIAIRKACRKIGDWRLEDCTMYVTLEPCPMCAGAIVQARIPRVVIGCMNPKAGCAGSVLDMLHEDGFNHQAEVETGVLGEECSRMMKDFFKAVSYTHLT
;
A
#
# COMPACT_ATOMS: atom_id res chain seq x y z
N MET A 1 5.64 21.14 0.41
CA MET A 1 5.32 19.70 0.33
C MET A 1 6.57 18.95 -0.11
N THR A 2 6.97 17.93 0.65
CA THR A 2 8.11 17.10 0.29
C THR A 2 7.75 16.19 -0.89
N GLN A 3 8.76 15.60 -1.50
CA GLN A 3 8.56 14.64 -2.59
C GLN A 3 7.80 13.41 -2.11
N GLU A 4 8.13 12.92 -0.91
CA GLU A 4 7.42 11.79 -0.28
C GLU A 4 5.94 12.12 -0.08
N GLU A 5 5.63 13.32 0.39
CA GLU A 5 4.24 13.75 0.57
C GLU A 5 3.51 13.86 -0.76
N LYS A 6 4.19 14.34 -1.81
CA LYS A 6 3.61 14.45 -3.14
C LYS A 6 3.14 13.08 -3.67
N TYR A 7 4.00 12.07 -3.55
CA TYR A 7 3.65 10.72 -4.01
C TYR A 7 2.63 10.05 -3.09
N MET A 8 2.77 10.25 -1.77
CA MET A 8 1.78 9.72 -0.84
C MET A 8 0.41 10.37 -1.07
N ARG A 9 0.37 11.64 -1.46
CA ARG A 9 -0.89 12.33 -1.80
C ARG A 9 -1.62 11.59 -2.92
N GLU A 10 -0.90 11.09 -3.91
CA GLU A 10 -1.52 10.32 -5.00
C GLU A 10 -2.01 8.95 -4.48
N ALA A 11 -1.28 8.32 -3.56
CA ALA A 11 -1.73 7.08 -2.92
C ALA A 11 -3.02 7.33 -2.12
N VAL A 12 -3.11 8.46 -1.41
CA VAL A 12 -4.34 8.86 -0.69
C VAL A 12 -5.50 9.04 -1.67
N ARG A 13 -5.24 9.65 -2.82
CA ARG A 13 -6.26 9.81 -3.86
C ARG A 13 -6.78 8.45 -4.34
N GLN A 14 -5.89 7.48 -4.51
CA GLN A 14 -6.29 6.12 -4.86
C GLN A 14 -7.14 5.48 -3.75
N ALA A 15 -6.75 5.68 -2.48
CA ALA A 15 -7.53 5.19 -1.34
C ALA A 15 -8.94 5.77 -1.33
N LYS A 16 -9.10 7.03 -1.69
CA LYS A 16 -10.42 7.66 -1.78
C LYS A 16 -11.28 7.04 -2.88
N LYS A 17 -10.68 6.58 -3.97
CA LYS A 17 -11.41 5.83 -5.01
C LYS A 17 -11.98 4.54 -4.44
N ALA A 18 -11.20 3.84 -3.62
CA ALA A 18 -11.68 2.62 -2.95
C ALA A 18 -12.85 2.95 -2.03
N ALA A 19 -12.73 3.97 -1.20
CA ALA A 19 -13.79 4.40 -0.28
C ALA A 19 -15.09 4.72 -1.02
N ALA A 20 -14.98 5.39 -2.17
CA ALA A 20 -16.15 5.74 -2.98
C ALA A 20 -16.89 4.50 -3.48
N LEU A 21 -16.20 3.38 -3.59
CA LEU A 21 -16.77 2.09 -4.00
C LEU A 21 -17.09 1.20 -2.79
N LYS A 22 -17.04 1.76 -1.58
CA LYS A 22 -17.30 1.05 -0.32
C LYS A 22 -16.29 -0.05 -0.01
N GLU A 23 -15.09 0.09 -0.55
CA GLU A 23 -13.94 -0.75 -0.20
C GLU A 23 -13.13 -0.08 0.89
N VAL A 24 -12.38 -0.86 1.67
CA VAL A 24 -11.46 -0.31 2.65
C VAL A 24 -10.49 0.63 1.95
N PRO A 25 -10.31 1.88 2.44
CA PRO A 25 -9.58 2.91 1.72
C PRO A 25 -8.07 2.75 1.82
N ILE A 26 -7.53 1.90 0.97
CA ILE A 26 -6.10 1.66 0.83
C ILE A 26 -5.70 1.98 -0.59
N GLY A 27 -4.68 2.80 -0.75
CA GLY A 27 -4.15 3.20 -2.04
C GLY A 27 -2.65 3.00 -2.10
N CYS A 28 -2.14 2.78 -3.30
CA CYS A 28 -0.73 2.50 -3.52
C CYS A 28 -0.29 3.07 -4.85
N VAL A 29 0.92 3.65 -4.87
CA VAL A 29 1.57 4.03 -6.12
C VAL A 29 2.99 3.50 -6.11
N ILE A 30 3.53 3.22 -7.30
CA ILE A 30 4.92 2.81 -7.48
C ILE A 30 5.59 3.84 -8.38
N VAL A 31 6.76 4.30 -7.93
CA VAL A 31 7.53 5.37 -8.57
C VAL A 31 8.83 4.79 -9.11
N HIS A 32 9.18 5.16 -10.34
CA HIS A 32 10.43 4.80 -11.00
C HIS A 32 10.97 6.03 -11.71
N ASP A 33 12.24 6.35 -11.47
CA ASP A 33 12.90 7.52 -12.08
C ASP A 33 12.10 8.81 -11.92
N GLY A 34 11.57 9.05 -10.72
CA GLY A 34 10.84 10.28 -10.42
C GLY A 34 9.44 10.37 -11.01
N ALA A 35 8.92 9.27 -11.58
CA ALA A 35 7.59 9.25 -12.18
C ALA A 35 6.75 8.10 -11.59
N ILE A 36 5.46 8.37 -11.38
CA ILE A 36 4.52 7.33 -10.98
C ILE A 36 4.26 6.45 -12.20
N ILE A 37 4.61 5.16 -12.10
CA ILE A 37 4.42 4.20 -13.19
C ILE A 37 3.23 3.27 -12.96
N ALA A 38 2.73 3.20 -11.73
CA ALA A 38 1.59 2.31 -11.42
C ALA A 38 0.81 2.87 -10.24
N ARG A 39 -0.51 2.70 -10.30
CA ARG A 39 -1.46 3.08 -9.26
C ARG A 39 -2.38 1.92 -8.98
N GLY A 40 -2.75 1.73 -7.71
CA GLY A 40 -3.70 0.72 -7.33
C GLY A 40 -4.50 1.15 -6.12
N TYR A 41 -5.71 0.63 -5.98
CA TYR A 41 -6.50 0.79 -4.78
C TYR A 41 -7.23 -0.52 -4.49
N ASN A 42 -7.60 -0.71 -3.24
CA ASN A 42 -8.21 -1.95 -2.79
C ASN A 42 -9.53 -2.20 -3.52
N ARG A 43 -9.68 -3.40 -4.09
CA ARG A 43 -10.86 -3.85 -4.83
C ARG A 43 -11.28 -5.26 -4.43
N ARG A 44 -10.89 -5.71 -3.24
CA ARG A 44 -11.07 -7.09 -2.79
C ARG A 44 -12.52 -7.58 -2.92
N THR A 45 -13.47 -6.77 -2.47
CA THR A 45 -14.88 -7.14 -2.47
C THR A 45 -15.48 -7.01 -3.86
N ILE A 46 -15.19 -5.92 -4.57
CA ILE A 46 -15.70 -5.66 -5.92
C ILE A 46 -15.24 -6.75 -6.89
N ASP A 47 -13.96 -7.06 -6.87
CA ASP A 47 -13.39 -8.06 -7.79
C ASP A 47 -13.57 -9.48 -7.29
N LYS A 48 -14.12 -9.66 -6.08
CA LYS A 48 -14.30 -10.98 -5.45
C LYS A 48 -13.01 -11.78 -5.49
N ASN A 49 -11.90 -11.12 -5.14
CA ASN A 49 -10.56 -11.67 -5.30
C ASN A 49 -9.68 -11.21 -4.13
N VAL A 50 -9.24 -12.18 -3.33
CA VAL A 50 -8.40 -11.92 -2.16
C VAL A 50 -7.07 -11.27 -2.53
N LEU A 51 -6.62 -11.41 -3.77
CA LEU A 51 -5.36 -10.82 -4.25
C LEU A 51 -5.54 -9.35 -4.65
N ALA A 52 -6.77 -8.84 -4.77
CA ALA A 52 -7.04 -7.50 -5.28
C ALA A 52 -6.80 -6.41 -4.23
N HIS A 53 -5.65 -6.45 -3.57
CA HIS A 53 -5.17 -5.39 -2.70
C HIS A 53 -4.47 -4.31 -3.52
N ALA A 54 -4.46 -3.09 -3.00
CA ALA A 54 -3.85 -1.94 -3.67
C ALA A 54 -2.42 -2.23 -4.13
N GLU A 55 -1.62 -2.83 -3.24
CA GLU A 55 -0.21 -3.13 -3.50
C GLU A 55 -0.03 -4.16 -4.62
N ILE A 56 -0.85 -5.22 -4.59
CA ILE A 56 -0.76 -6.27 -5.62
C ILE A 56 -1.14 -5.70 -7.00
N ILE A 57 -2.20 -4.89 -7.05
CA ILE A 57 -2.63 -4.25 -8.29
C ILE A 57 -1.51 -3.35 -8.83
N ALA A 58 -0.91 -2.53 -7.96
CA ALA A 58 0.17 -1.63 -8.36
C ALA A 58 1.41 -2.41 -8.82
N ILE A 59 1.80 -3.47 -8.10
CA ILE A 59 2.95 -4.31 -8.47
C ILE A 59 2.73 -4.93 -9.85
N ARG A 60 1.53 -5.49 -10.10
CA ARG A 60 1.23 -6.10 -11.40
C ARG A 60 1.36 -5.09 -12.55
N LYS A 61 0.83 -3.89 -12.35
CA LYS A 61 0.93 -2.83 -13.35
C LYS A 61 2.37 -2.38 -13.55
N ALA A 62 3.13 -2.24 -12.47
CA ALA A 62 4.54 -1.82 -12.54
C ALA A 62 5.38 -2.85 -13.28
N CYS A 63 5.20 -4.14 -12.99
CA CYS A 63 5.91 -5.22 -13.68
C CYS A 63 5.63 -5.19 -15.18
N ARG A 64 4.37 -4.96 -15.55
CA ARG A 64 3.99 -4.85 -16.95
C ARG A 64 4.64 -3.65 -17.63
N LYS A 65 4.66 -2.51 -16.92
CA LYS A 65 5.25 -1.27 -17.45
C LYS A 65 6.76 -1.38 -17.63
N ILE A 66 7.45 -1.97 -16.64
CA ILE A 66 8.91 -2.18 -16.68
C ILE A 66 9.28 -3.32 -17.65
N GLY A 67 8.40 -4.30 -17.81
CA GLY A 67 8.68 -5.48 -18.64
C GLY A 67 9.50 -6.53 -17.91
N ASP A 68 9.47 -6.54 -16.58
CA ASP A 68 10.22 -7.49 -15.75
C ASP A 68 9.47 -7.66 -14.43
N TRP A 69 9.67 -8.77 -13.75
CA TRP A 69 9.13 -9.00 -12.41
C TRP A 69 9.95 -8.27 -11.33
N ARG A 70 11.20 -7.89 -11.63
CA ARG A 70 12.07 -7.19 -10.69
C ARG A 70 11.77 -5.70 -10.74
N LEU A 71 11.48 -5.13 -9.56
CA LEU A 71 11.21 -3.70 -9.42
C LEU A 71 12.33 -3.04 -8.60
N GLU A 72 13.57 -3.36 -8.95
CA GLU A 72 14.77 -3.03 -8.15
C GLU A 72 15.07 -1.54 -8.06
N ASP A 73 14.55 -0.74 -8.99
CA ASP A 73 14.76 0.71 -9.00
C ASP A 73 13.49 1.48 -8.65
N CYS A 74 12.51 0.81 -8.03
CA CYS A 74 11.22 1.41 -7.73
C CYS A 74 11.06 1.70 -6.25
N THR A 75 10.21 2.68 -5.93
CA THR A 75 9.77 2.97 -4.56
C THR A 75 8.25 2.81 -4.51
N MET A 76 7.77 2.11 -3.49
CA MET A 76 6.33 1.97 -3.24
C MET A 76 5.88 2.98 -2.20
N TYR A 77 4.75 3.63 -2.46
CA TYR A 77 4.05 4.48 -1.48
C TYR A 77 2.69 3.86 -1.25
N VAL A 78 2.39 3.53 0.01
CA VAL A 78 1.14 2.87 0.38
C VAL A 78 0.55 3.54 1.62
N THR A 79 -0.76 3.73 1.62
CA THR A 79 -1.43 4.48 2.70
C THR A 79 -1.50 3.71 4.01
N LEU A 80 -1.53 2.38 3.95
CA LEU A 80 -1.60 1.51 5.13
C LEU A 80 -0.48 0.48 5.06
N GLU A 81 0.09 0.14 6.21
CA GLU A 81 1.13 -0.89 6.32
C GLU A 81 0.71 -2.19 5.63
N PRO A 82 1.56 -2.77 4.78
CA PRO A 82 1.22 -4.00 4.03
C PRO A 82 0.90 -5.20 4.93
N CYS A 83 -0.07 -5.99 4.51
CA CYS A 83 -0.41 -7.29 5.12
C CYS A 83 0.64 -8.34 4.74
N PRO A 84 0.55 -9.59 5.28
CA PRO A 84 1.53 -10.62 4.94
C PRO A 84 1.65 -10.91 3.44
N MET A 85 0.54 -10.96 2.73
CA MET A 85 0.54 -11.20 1.28
C MET A 85 1.28 -10.11 0.54
N CYS A 86 0.99 -8.86 0.85
CA CYS A 86 1.58 -7.72 0.16
C CYS A 86 3.05 -7.51 0.54
N ALA A 87 3.39 -7.72 1.82
CA ALA A 87 4.79 -7.66 2.26
C ALA A 87 5.60 -8.76 1.54
N GLY A 88 5.04 -9.96 1.41
CA GLY A 88 5.68 -11.03 0.65
C GLY A 88 5.88 -10.67 -0.81
N ALA A 89 4.88 -10.03 -1.42
CA ALA A 89 4.98 -9.58 -2.82
C ALA A 89 6.09 -8.54 -3.00
N ILE A 90 6.23 -7.63 -2.05
CA ILE A 90 7.29 -6.61 -2.06
C ILE A 90 8.67 -7.28 -2.03
N VAL A 91 8.85 -8.27 -1.15
CA VAL A 91 10.09 -9.05 -1.07
C VAL A 91 10.35 -9.77 -2.40
N GLN A 92 9.34 -10.43 -2.95
CA GLN A 92 9.47 -11.17 -4.20
C GLN A 92 9.83 -10.25 -5.37
N ALA A 93 9.22 -9.07 -5.43
CA ALA A 93 9.48 -8.09 -6.50
C ALA A 93 10.79 -7.33 -6.32
N ARG A 94 11.48 -7.50 -5.19
CA ARG A 94 12.75 -6.82 -4.90
C ARG A 94 12.62 -5.29 -4.84
N ILE A 95 11.50 -4.79 -4.35
CA ILE A 95 11.32 -3.34 -4.19
C ILE A 95 12.24 -2.86 -3.06
N PRO A 96 13.16 -1.92 -3.35
CA PRO A 96 14.18 -1.52 -2.36
C PRO A 96 13.69 -0.54 -1.31
N ARG A 97 12.59 0.18 -1.55
CA ARG A 97 12.10 1.20 -0.61
C ARG A 97 10.58 1.22 -0.58
N VAL A 98 10.04 1.26 0.64
CA VAL A 98 8.58 1.33 0.88
C VAL A 98 8.31 2.48 1.85
N VAL A 99 7.42 3.38 1.44
CA VAL A 99 6.98 4.52 2.25
C VAL A 99 5.53 4.27 2.65
N ILE A 100 5.27 4.29 3.95
CA ILE A 100 3.98 3.90 4.55
C ILE A 100 3.34 5.12 5.21
N GLY A 101 2.04 5.30 4.98
CA GLY A 101 1.29 6.36 5.63
C GLY A 101 1.01 6.05 7.09
N CYS A 102 0.18 5.06 7.38
CA CYS A 102 -0.12 4.66 8.76
C CYS A 102 0.06 3.16 8.95
N MET A 103 0.24 2.76 10.22
CA MET A 103 0.49 1.38 10.59
C MET A 103 -0.82 0.62 10.82
N ASN A 104 -0.74 -0.70 10.73
CA ASN A 104 -1.87 -1.60 10.96
C ASN A 104 -1.50 -2.58 12.08
N PRO A 105 -1.85 -2.26 13.33
CA PRO A 105 -1.40 -3.08 14.48
C PRO A 105 -1.90 -4.52 14.47
N LYS A 106 -2.99 -4.81 13.76
CA LYS A 106 -3.62 -6.14 13.79
C LYS A 106 -3.15 -7.06 12.68
N ALA A 107 -2.69 -6.51 11.55
CA ALA A 107 -2.37 -7.33 10.38
C ALA A 107 -1.12 -6.86 9.62
N GLY A 108 -0.48 -5.79 10.08
CA GLY A 108 0.66 -5.22 9.37
C GLY A 108 1.92 -6.05 9.49
N CYS A 109 2.65 -6.18 8.40
CA CYS A 109 3.86 -7.00 8.33
C CYS A 109 5.10 -6.21 7.89
N ALA A 110 5.12 -4.92 8.21
CA ALA A 110 6.28 -4.06 8.02
C ALA A 110 6.66 -3.39 9.35
N GLY A 111 6.53 -4.13 10.45
CA GLY A 111 6.92 -3.69 11.78
C GLY A 111 5.89 -3.92 12.88
N SER A 112 4.60 -4.04 12.55
CA SER A 112 3.54 -4.16 13.56
C SER A 112 3.43 -5.58 14.14
N VAL A 113 2.88 -6.52 13.38
CA VAL A 113 2.76 -7.91 13.83
C VAL A 113 4.06 -8.66 13.55
N LEU A 114 4.56 -8.53 12.35
CA LEU A 114 5.86 -9.07 11.92
C LEU A 114 6.59 -7.97 11.16
N ASP A 115 7.90 -8.14 10.99
CA ASP A 115 8.71 -7.24 10.19
C ASP A 115 9.32 -8.00 9.01
N MET A 116 8.48 -8.31 8.03
CA MET A 116 8.88 -9.13 6.89
C MET A 116 9.84 -8.40 5.95
N LEU A 117 9.79 -7.07 5.91
CA LEU A 117 10.65 -6.28 5.02
C LEU A 117 12.09 -6.18 5.54
N HIS A 118 12.33 -6.50 6.80
CA HIS A 118 13.66 -6.51 7.42
C HIS A 118 14.09 -7.91 7.87
N GLU A 119 13.38 -8.97 7.44
CA GLU A 119 13.73 -10.33 7.85
C GLU A 119 15.03 -10.78 7.20
N ASP A 120 16.04 -11.03 8.03
CA ASP A 120 17.38 -11.40 7.57
C ASP A 120 17.41 -12.73 6.83
N GLY A 121 16.46 -13.62 7.14
CA GLY A 121 16.36 -14.93 6.49
C GLY A 121 15.91 -14.88 5.05
N PHE A 122 15.31 -13.75 4.63
CA PHE A 122 14.92 -13.56 3.23
C PHE A 122 16.10 -13.02 2.42
N ASN A 123 16.07 -13.24 1.12
CA ASN A 123 17.13 -12.81 0.22
C ASN A 123 16.99 -11.35 -0.26
N HIS A 124 16.08 -10.59 0.35
CA HIS A 124 15.86 -9.18 0.05
C HIS A 124 15.30 -8.47 1.28
N GLN A 125 15.79 -7.28 1.56
CA GLN A 125 15.25 -6.38 2.57
C GLN A 125 14.95 -5.04 1.91
N ALA A 126 13.98 -4.31 2.45
CA ALA A 126 13.58 -2.99 1.95
C ALA A 126 13.85 -1.92 3.00
N GLU A 127 14.23 -0.73 2.56
CA GLU A 127 14.23 0.45 3.42
C GLU A 127 12.79 0.87 3.64
N VAL A 128 12.40 1.16 4.87
CA VAL A 128 11.02 1.53 5.23
C VAL A 128 11.00 2.89 5.90
N GLU A 129 10.16 3.78 5.38
CA GLU A 129 9.86 5.06 6.00
C GLU A 129 8.36 5.06 6.36
N THR A 130 8.02 5.51 7.57
CA THR A 130 6.63 5.51 8.05
C THR A 130 6.19 6.92 8.42
N GLY A 131 4.87 7.13 8.47
CA GLY A 131 4.28 8.37 8.98
C GLY A 131 4.11 9.48 7.96
N VAL A 132 4.33 9.22 6.69
CA VAL A 132 4.14 10.24 5.65
C VAL A 132 2.64 10.39 5.41
N LEU A 133 2.10 11.58 5.71
CA LEU A 133 0.65 11.86 5.75
C LEU A 133 -0.10 10.86 6.65
N GLY A 134 0.57 10.42 7.73
CA GLY A 134 0.07 9.35 8.59
C GLY A 134 -1.25 9.67 9.26
N GLU A 135 -1.44 10.91 9.73
CA GLU A 135 -2.70 11.31 10.38
C GLU A 135 -3.87 11.25 9.39
N GLU A 136 -3.66 11.73 8.17
CA GLU A 136 -4.68 11.71 7.13
C GLU A 136 -5.03 10.28 6.73
N CYS A 137 -4.03 9.42 6.55
CA CYS A 137 -4.24 8.00 6.24
C CYS A 137 -4.99 7.29 7.36
N SER A 138 -4.61 7.53 8.60
CA SER A 138 -5.27 6.95 9.77
C SER A 138 -6.72 7.42 9.89
N ARG A 139 -6.97 8.70 9.67
CA ARG A 139 -8.33 9.26 9.74
C ARG A 139 -9.23 8.65 8.66
N MET A 140 -8.71 8.47 7.46
CA MET A 140 -9.44 7.84 6.36
C MET A 140 -9.93 6.44 6.75
N MET A 141 -9.05 5.66 7.37
CA MET A 141 -9.39 4.31 7.85
C MET A 141 -10.46 4.36 8.94
N LYS A 142 -10.27 5.24 9.93
CA LYS A 142 -11.21 5.39 11.05
C LYS A 142 -12.59 5.82 10.56
N ASP A 143 -12.65 6.79 9.66
CA ASP A 143 -13.90 7.29 9.12
C ASP A 143 -14.65 6.21 8.35
N PHE A 144 -13.94 5.40 7.58
CA PHE A 144 -14.54 4.30 6.84
C PHE A 144 -15.18 3.28 7.77
N PHE A 145 -14.45 2.81 8.79
CA PHE A 145 -14.95 1.79 9.71
C PHE A 145 -16.06 2.34 10.60
N LYS A 146 -16.01 3.61 10.96
CA LYS A 146 -17.09 4.27 11.69
C LYS A 146 -18.37 4.29 10.86
N ALA A 147 -18.28 4.63 9.59
CA ALA A 147 -19.43 4.66 8.68
C ALA A 147 -20.04 3.26 8.50
N VAL A 148 -19.20 2.23 8.36
CA VAL A 148 -19.65 0.84 8.22
C VAL A 148 -20.35 0.39 9.50
N SER A 149 -19.77 0.65 10.68
CA SER A 149 -20.38 0.31 11.96
C SER A 149 -21.73 1.01 12.15
N TYR A 150 -21.80 2.27 11.78
CA TYR A 150 -23.04 3.05 11.87
C TYR A 150 -24.12 2.45 10.97
N THR A 151 -23.77 2.07 9.75
CA THR A 151 -24.67 1.45 8.80
C THR A 151 -25.22 0.12 9.35
N HIS A 152 -24.38 -0.67 10.02
CA HIS A 152 -24.79 -1.93 10.62
C HIS A 152 -25.76 -1.76 11.79
N LEU A 153 -25.68 -0.62 12.48
CA LEU A 153 -26.57 -0.34 13.62
C LEU A 153 -27.95 0.16 13.19
N THR A 154 -28.10 0.58 11.98
CA THR A 154 -29.37 1.07 11.43
C THR A 154 -30.03 0.02 10.56
#